data_6db1e08c72915d3a70a97b35f641117e
#
_entry.id   6db1e08c72915d3a70a97b35f641117e
#
_cell.length_a   1.000
_cell.length_b   1.000
_cell.length_c   1.000
_cell.angle_alpha   90.00
_cell.angle_beta   90.00
_cell.angle_gamma   90.00
#
_symmetry.space_group_name_H-M   'P 1'
#
loop_
_entity.id
_entity.type
_entity.pdbx_description
1 polymer ?
#
loop_
_entity_poly.entity_id
_entity_poly.type
_entity_poly.pdbx_seq_one_letter_code
_entity_poly.pdbx_strand_id
1 'polypeptide(L)'
;IGGEPYITHPVAVEKIVKEWGGDTDARITALFHDLLEDTDAKEEEIEAIGGPEVLQAVRLLTKKKGYDMAEYMSGIEGNAMAKLVKGADRLHNLQTAFCTDEKFKRKYIDETKKWYMDLAPGIADLVKRLEDSCKQS
;
A
#
# COMPACT_ATOMS: atom_id res chain seq x y z
N ILE A 1 9.46 4.96 -7.47
CA ILE A 1 10.40 3.90 -7.71
C ILE A 1 10.74 3.84 -9.20
N GLY A 2 12.02 3.70 -9.51
CA GLY A 2 12.46 3.58 -10.89
C GLY A 2 12.29 4.82 -11.74
N GLY A 3 12.15 5.99 -11.12
CA GLY A 3 12.00 7.26 -11.84
C GLY A 3 10.60 7.57 -12.32
N GLU A 4 9.62 6.75 -11.96
CA GLU A 4 8.22 6.99 -12.33
C GLU A 4 7.65 8.20 -11.58
N PRO A 5 6.71 8.94 -12.22
CA PRO A 5 6.03 10.02 -11.52
C PRO A 5 5.31 9.52 -10.27
N TYR A 6 5.25 10.35 -9.23
CA TYR A 6 4.58 10.02 -7.98
C TYR A 6 3.16 9.48 -8.18
N ILE A 7 2.39 10.10 -9.08
CA ILE A 7 0.97 9.75 -9.30
C ILE A 7 0.79 8.34 -9.87
N THR A 8 1.82 7.76 -10.47
CA THR A 8 1.74 6.43 -11.09
C THR A 8 1.37 5.35 -10.07
N HIS A 9 1.98 5.38 -8.89
CA HIS A 9 1.70 4.38 -7.85
C HIS A 9 0.27 4.46 -7.31
N PRO A 10 -0.24 5.63 -6.87
CA PRO A 10 -1.63 5.72 -6.41
C PRO A 10 -2.65 5.29 -7.46
N VAL A 11 -2.43 5.64 -8.72
CA VAL A 11 -3.33 5.23 -9.81
C VAL A 11 -3.30 3.71 -10.00
N ALA A 12 -2.12 3.09 -9.94
CA ALA A 12 -1.99 1.64 -10.05
C ALA A 12 -2.69 0.93 -8.88
N VAL A 13 -2.56 1.44 -7.66
CA VAL A 13 -3.23 0.90 -6.48
C VAL A 13 -4.75 1.00 -6.64
N GLU A 14 -5.26 2.14 -7.13
CA GLU A 14 -6.69 2.32 -7.39
C GLU A 14 -7.20 1.29 -8.40
N LYS A 15 -6.46 1.02 -9.47
CA LYS A 15 -6.85 0.03 -10.47
C LYS A 15 -6.95 -1.37 -9.87
N ILE A 16 -6.01 -1.75 -9.02
CA ILE A 16 -6.03 -3.04 -8.34
C ILE A 16 -7.26 -3.14 -7.43
N VAL A 17 -7.53 -2.09 -6.65
CA VAL A 17 -8.70 -2.03 -5.76
C VAL A 17 -9.99 -2.19 -6.57
N LYS A 18 -10.07 -1.53 -7.71
CA LYS A 18 -11.22 -1.65 -8.62
C LYS A 18 -11.39 -3.08 -9.11
N GLU A 19 -10.31 -3.71 -9.56
CA GLU A 19 -10.33 -5.10 -10.03
C GLU A 19 -10.78 -6.08 -8.94
N TRP A 20 -10.46 -5.77 -7.68
CA TRP A 20 -10.87 -6.61 -6.55
C TRP A 20 -12.29 -6.31 -6.06
N GLY A 21 -13.04 -5.47 -6.77
CA GLY A 21 -14.42 -5.16 -6.43
C GLY A 21 -14.58 -4.06 -5.40
N GLY A 22 -13.55 -3.27 -5.14
CA GLY A 22 -13.64 -2.14 -4.22
C GLY A 22 -14.65 -1.09 -4.69
N ASP A 23 -15.40 -0.52 -3.74
CA ASP A 23 -16.38 0.52 -4.04
C ASP A 23 -15.71 1.87 -4.30
N THR A 24 -16.53 2.91 -4.55
CA THR A 24 -16.02 4.25 -4.84
C THR A 24 -15.16 4.78 -3.70
N ASP A 25 -15.58 4.60 -2.46
CA ASP A 25 -14.81 5.06 -1.29
C ASP A 25 -13.46 4.36 -1.19
N ALA A 26 -13.41 3.06 -1.46
CA ALA A 26 -12.15 2.32 -1.46
C ALA A 26 -11.21 2.82 -2.56
N ARG A 27 -11.74 3.13 -3.73
CA ARG A 27 -10.94 3.66 -4.84
C ARG A 27 -10.41 5.05 -4.55
N ILE A 28 -11.22 5.92 -3.92
CA ILE A 28 -10.77 7.25 -3.49
C ILE A 28 -9.68 7.11 -2.42
N THR A 29 -9.88 6.21 -1.46
CA THR A 29 -8.88 5.93 -0.43
C THR A 29 -7.56 5.48 -1.06
N ALA A 30 -7.61 4.63 -2.08
CA ALA A 30 -6.42 4.19 -2.79
C ALA A 30 -5.64 5.35 -3.41
N LEU A 31 -6.36 6.29 -4.04
CA LEU A 31 -5.72 7.47 -4.64
C LEU A 31 -5.07 8.38 -3.60
N PHE A 32 -5.63 8.45 -2.40
CA PHE A 32 -5.19 9.38 -1.35
C PHE A 32 -4.37 8.74 -0.23
N HIS A 33 -4.12 7.42 -0.29
CA HIS A 33 -3.56 6.71 0.85
C HIS A 33 -2.20 7.23 1.35
N ASP A 34 -1.40 7.84 0.49
CA ASP A 34 -0.09 8.38 0.85
C ASP A 34 -0.07 9.91 0.98
N LEU A 35 -1.20 10.59 0.76
CA LEU A 35 -1.20 12.06 0.71
C LEU A 35 -0.72 12.72 2.01
N LEU A 36 -1.15 12.20 3.15
CA LEU A 36 -0.78 12.80 4.44
C LEU A 36 0.69 12.60 4.79
N GLU A 37 1.32 11.54 4.28
CA GLU A 37 2.75 11.29 4.50
C GLU A 37 3.62 12.07 3.52
N ASP A 38 3.21 12.13 2.25
CA ASP A 38 4.07 12.55 1.16
C ASP A 38 3.85 13.98 0.69
N THR A 39 2.79 14.65 1.16
CA THR A 39 2.45 16.00 0.71
C THR A 39 1.99 16.87 1.87
N ASP A 40 1.73 18.15 1.58
CA ASP A 40 1.18 19.11 2.53
C ASP A 40 -0.35 19.05 2.62
N ALA A 41 -0.97 18.03 2.01
CA ALA A 41 -2.42 17.87 2.05
C ALA A 41 -2.92 17.78 3.49
N LYS A 42 -4.07 18.41 3.75
CA LYS A 42 -4.67 18.43 5.08
C LYS A 42 -5.84 17.47 5.15
N GLU A 43 -6.11 16.97 6.37
CA GLU A 43 -7.22 16.05 6.59
C GLU A 43 -8.56 16.61 6.14
N GLU A 44 -8.78 17.92 6.34
CA GLU A 44 -10.01 18.58 5.93
C GLU A 44 -10.23 18.50 4.42
N GLU A 45 -9.17 18.56 3.64
CA GLU A 45 -9.26 18.45 2.18
C GLU A 45 -9.67 17.05 1.75
N ILE A 46 -9.12 16.03 2.41
CA ILE A 46 -9.46 14.62 2.14
C ILE A 46 -10.93 14.37 2.52
N GLU A 47 -11.35 14.85 3.69
CA GLU A 47 -12.73 14.67 4.14
C GLU A 47 -13.73 15.37 3.21
N ALA A 48 -13.38 16.56 2.72
CA ALA A 48 -14.24 17.31 1.79
C ALA A 48 -14.48 16.55 0.48
N ILE A 49 -13.51 15.77 0.01
CA ILE A 49 -13.62 15.01 -1.23
C ILE A 49 -14.24 13.64 -1.00
N GLY A 50 -13.75 12.90 -0.01
CA GLY A 50 -14.08 11.49 0.20
C GLY A 50 -15.03 11.20 1.35
N GLY A 51 -15.24 12.15 2.25
CA GLY A 51 -16.06 11.95 3.42
C GLY A 51 -15.31 11.37 4.62
N PRO A 52 -16.01 11.23 5.77
CA PRO A 52 -15.35 10.81 7.02
C PRO A 52 -14.82 9.38 6.97
N GLU A 53 -15.45 8.46 6.25
CA GLU A 53 -15.00 7.08 6.16
C GLU A 53 -13.69 6.96 5.38
N VAL A 54 -13.56 7.72 4.29
CA VAL A 54 -12.31 7.78 3.52
C VAL A 54 -11.21 8.40 4.37
N LEU A 55 -11.50 9.49 5.07
CA LEU A 55 -10.51 10.11 5.96
C LEU A 55 -10.03 9.14 7.05
N GLN A 56 -10.95 8.40 7.66
CA GLN A 56 -10.60 7.41 8.67
C GLN A 56 -9.63 6.36 8.10
N ALA A 57 -9.92 5.83 6.93
CA ALA A 57 -9.06 4.84 6.29
C ALA A 57 -7.68 5.41 5.93
N VAL A 58 -7.65 6.63 5.40
CA VAL A 58 -6.38 7.29 5.06
C VAL A 58 -5.55 7.53 6.33
N ARG A 59 -6.18 7.94 7.43
CA ARG A 59 -5.49 8.09 8.72
C ARG A 59 -4.84 6.79 9.18
N LEU A 60 -5.57 5.68 9.08
CA LEU A 60 -5.05 4.36 9.46
C LEU A 60 -3.87 3.93 8.59
N LEU A 61 -3.86 4.36 7.33
CA LEU A 61 -2.79 4.03 6.39
C LEU A 61 -1.58 4.96 6.52
N THR A 62 -1.70 6.04 7.28
CA THR A 62 -0.64 7.03 7.46
C THR A 62 0.24 6.67 8.66
N LYS A 63 1.54 6.51 8.41
CA LYS A 63 2.52 6.26 9.49
C LYS A 63 2.94 7.59 10.09
N LYS A 64 2.63 7.78 11.36
CA LYS A 64 3.01 9.00 12.10
C LYS A 64 4.42 8.86 12.66
N LYS A 65 5.07 9.98 12.94
CA LYS A 65 6.39 9.97 13.59
C LYS A 65 6.32 9.16 14.89
N GLY A 66 7.23 8.20 15.04
CA GLY A 66 7.27 7.36 16.22
C GLY A 66 6.20 6.26 16.24
N TYR A 67 5.59 5.94 15.10
CA TYR A 67 4.56 4.91 15.04
C TYR A 67 5.11 3.54 15.46
N ASP A 68 4.22 2.72 16.04
CA ASP A 68 4.51 1.32 16.33
C ASP A 68 3.90 0.44 15.23
N MET A 69 4.71 -0.42 14.62
CA MET A 69 4.26 -1.23 13.48
C MET A 69 3.12 -2.17 13.84
N ALA A 70 3.16 -2.77 15.03
CA ALA A 70 2.10 -3.67 15.48
C ALA A 70 0.76 -2.94 15.63
N GLU A 71 0.78 -1.73 16.20
CA GLU A 71 -0.42 -0.90 16.33
C GLU A 71 -0.93 -0.45 14.96
N TYR A 72 -0.03 -0.07 14.07
CA TYR A 72 -0.36 0.33 12.71
C TYR A 72 -1.09 -0.81 11.99
N MET A 73 -0.56 -2.02 12.04
CA MET A 73 -1.18 -3.18 11.41
C MET A 73 -2.50 -3.55 12.06
N SER A 74 -2.60 -3.44 13.39
CA SER A 74 -3.85 -3.71 14.10
C SER A 74 -4.97 -2.76 13.64
N GLY A 75 -4.65 -1.47 13.45
CA GLY A 75 -5.61 -0.50 12.94
C GLY A 75 -6.08 -0.87 11.54
N ILE A 76 -5.17 -1.24 10.66
CA ILE A 76 -5.50 -1.65 9.29
C ILE A 76 -6.38 -2.90 9.29
N GLU A 77 -6.04 -3.91 10.11
CA GLU A 77 -6.83 -5.14 10.20
C GLU A 77 -8.25 -4.88 10.68
N GLY A 78 -8.46 -3.86 11.49
CA GLY A 78 -9.78 -3.47 11.99
C GLY A 78 -10.63 -2.67 11.02
N ASN A 79 -10.12 -2.35 9.83
CA ASN A 79 -10.85 -1.53 8.85
C ASN A 79 -10.73 -2.19 7.46
N ALA A 80 -11.86 -2.72 6.97
CA ALA A 80 -11.87 -3.49 5.72
C ALA A 80 -11.35 -2.67 4.53
N MET A 81 -11.69 -1.39 4.46
CA MET A 81 -11.26 -0.51 3.37
C MET A 81 -9.75 -0.25 3.43
N ALA A 82 -9.21 0.04 4.62
CA ALA A 82 -7.79 0.25 4.81
C ALA A 82 -7.01 -1.02 4.49
N LYS A 83 -7.52 -2.17 4.91
CA LYS A 83 -6.90 -3.47 4.64
C LYS A 83 -6.84 -3.76 3.13
N LEU A 84 -7.92 -3.52 2.42
CA LEU A 84 -7.99 -3.71 0.97
C LEU A 84 -6.97 -2.84 0.26
N VAL A 85 -6.91 -1.56 0.61
CA VAL A 85 -5.99 -0.61 -0.01
C VAL A 85 -4.54 -0.96 0.32
N LYS A 86 -4.24 -1.33 1.56
CA LYS A 86 -2.87 -1.71 1.95
C LYS A 86 -2.41 -2.97 1.22
N GLY A 87 -3.31 -3.93 1.03
CA GLY A 87 -3.01 -5.13 0.24
C GLY A 87 -2.65 -4.79 -1.20
N ALA A 88 -3.44 -3.91 -1.83
CA ALA A 88 -3.19 -3.44 -3.19
C ALA A 88 -1.88 -2.65 -3.29
N ASP A 89 -1.62 -1.80 -2.29
CA ASP A 89 -0.39 -1.03 -2.20
C ASP A 89 0.84 -1.95 -2.16
N ARG A 90 0.81 -2.95 -1.28
CA ARG A 90 1.93 -3.89 -1.15
C ARG A 90 2.10 -4.72 -2.43
N LEU A 91 1.01 -5.16 -3.03
CA LEU A 91 1.07 -5.91 -4.28
C LEU A 91 1.77 -5.12 -5.37
N HIS A 92 1.38 -3.85 -5.56
CA HIS A 92 2.01 -3.00 -6.57
C HIS A 92 3.49 -2.77 -6.25
N ASN A 93 3.83 -2.52 -4.98
CA ASN A 93 5.23 -2.35 -4.58
C ASN A 93 6.06 -3.58 -4.89
N LEU A 94 5.51 -4.78 -4.69
CA LEU A 94 6.21 -6.02 -5.04
C LEU A 94 6.39 -6.17 -6.54
N GLN A 95 5.37 -5.78 -7.33
CA GLN A 95 5.46 -5.81 -8.79
C GLN A 95 6.56 -4.89 -9.30
N THR A 96 6.67 -3.69 -8.76
CA THR A 96 7.69 -2.73 -9.18
C THR A 96 9.08 -3.07 -8.62
N ALA A 97 9.16 -3.84 -7.56
CA ALA A 97 10.43 -4.24 -6.96
C ALA A 97 11.31 -5.04 -7.91
N PHE A 98 10.72 -5.74 -8.90
CA PHE A 98 11.50 -6.44 -9.92
C PHE A 98 12.43 -5.53 -10.71
N CYS A 99 12.13 -4.24 -10.75
CA CYS A 99 12.92 -3.23 -11.47
C CYS A 99 14.01 -2.60 -10.61
N THR A 100 14.17 -3.06 -9.36
CA THR A 100 15.14 -2.49 -8.41
C THR A 100 16.34 -3.42 -8.21
N ASP A 101 17.34 -2.97 -7.44
CA ASP A 101 18.50 -3.80 -7.12
C ASP A 101 18.15 -4.90 -6.11
N GLU A 102 19.06 -5.86 -5.94
CA GLU A 102 18.84 -7.00 -5.06
C GLU A 102 18.64 -6.60 -3.61
N LYS A 103 19.37 -5.59 -3.13
CA LYS A 103 19.25 -5.10 -1.75
C LYS A 103 17.84 -4.60 -1.47
N PHE A 104 17.27 -3.84 -2.40
CA PHE A 104 15.93 -3.30 -2.28
C PHE A 104 14.88 -4.41 -2.35
N LYS A 105 15.06 -5.38 -3.27
CA LYS A 105 14.18 -6.56 -3.36
C LYS A 105 14.15 -7.32 -2.04
N ARG A 106 15.30 -7.58 -1.44
CA ARG A 106 15.39 -8.31 -0.18
C ARG A 106 14.72 -7.57 0.96
N LYS A 107 14.84 -6.27 1.00
CA LYS A 107 14.15 -5.43 1.98
C LYS A 107 12.63 -5.60 1.88
N TYR A 108 12.08 -5.52 0.66
CA TYR A 108 10.64 -5.70 0.44
C TYR A 108 10.18 -7.12 0.77
N ILE A 109 10.99 -8.12 0.42
CA ILE A 109 10.68 -9.51 0.75
C ILE A 109 10.58 -9.69 2.26
N ASP A 110 11.59 -9.25 2.99
CA ASP A 110 11.64 -9.43 4.45
C ASP A 110 10.50 -8.71 5.15
N GLU A 111 10.22 -7.47 4.76
CA GLU A 111 9.14 -6.68 5.32
C GLU A 111 7.78 -7.31 5.03
N THR A 112 7.60 -7.81 3.80
CA THR A 112 6.34 -8.45 3.40
C THR A 112 6.12 -9.74 4.19
N LYS A 113 7.15 -10.58 4.33
CA LYS A 113 7.05 -11.81 5.11
C LYS A 113 6.70 -11.55 6.57
N LYS A 114 7.22 -10.48 7.13
CA LYS A 114 6.99 -10.16 8.54
C LYS A 114 5.60 -9.60 8.78
N TRP A 115 5.07 -8.75 7.87
CA TRP A 115 3.87 -7.95 8.16
C TRP A 115 2.72 -8.12 7.17
N TYR A 116 2.98 -8.52 5.92
CA TYR A 116 1.98 -8.35 4.85
C TYR A 116 1.62 -9.62 4.07
N MET A 117 2.14 -10.78 4.43
CA MET A 117 1.97 -12.00 3.61
C MET A 117 0.52 -12.37 3.35
N ASP A 118 -0.34 -12.23 4.35
CA ASP A 118 -1.74 -12.66 4.25
C ASP A 118 -2.69 -11.51 3.90
N LEU A 119 -2.15 -10.37 3.52
CA LEU A 119 -2.96 -9.17 3.36
C LEU A 119 -3.81 -9.20 2.09
N ALA A 120 -3.35 -9.86 1.04
CA ALA A 120 -4.07 -9.88 -0.23
C ALA A 120 -3.66 -11.08 -1.10
N PRO A 121 -4.54 -11.49 -2.04
CA PRO A 121 -4.19 -12.53 -3.00
C PRO A 121 -3.00 -12.12 -3.87
N GLY A 122 -2.13 -13.07 -4.18
CA GLY A 122 -1.00 -12.83 -5.07
C GLY A 122 0.27 -12.35 -4.40
N ILE A 123 0.19 -11.87 -3.15
CA ILE A 123 1.39 -11.39 -2.44
C ILE A 123 2.39 -12.53 -2.23
N ALA A 124 1.95 -13.67 -1.75
CA ALA A 124 2.84 -14.81 -1.49
C ALA A 124 3.53 -15.29 -2.77
N ASP A 125 2.81 -15.32 -3.87
CA ASP A 125 3.37 -15.71 -5.18
C ASP A 125 4.43 -14.73 -5.64
N LEU A 126 4.18 -13.43 -5.53
CA LEU A 126 5.16 -12.41 -5.92
C LEU A 126 6.40 -12.45 -5.05
N VAL A 127 6.24 -12.69 -3.75
CA VAL A 127 7.38 -12.82 -2.83
C VAL A 127 8.27 -13.97 -3.29
N LYS A 128 7.67 -15.12 -3.61
CA LYS A 128 8.42 -16.27 -4.09
C LYS A 128 9.17 -15.95 -5.39
N ARG A 129 8.51 -15.29 -6.33
CA ARG A 129 9.12 -14.89 -7.60
C ARG A 129 10.29 -13.93 -7.40
N LEU A 130 10.14 -12.98 -6.47
CA LEU A 130 11.21 -12.05 -6.13
C LEU A 130 12.39 -12.78 -5.50
N GLU A 131 12.15 -13.73 -4.59
CA GLU A 131 13.19 -14.54 -3.99
C GLU A 131 13.97 -15.33 -5.07
N ASP A 132 13.26 -15.93 -6.00
CA ASP A 132 13.88 -16.66 -7.10
C ASP A 132 14.72 -15.76 -7.99
N SER A 133 14.23 -14.55 -8.24
CA SER A 133 14.97 -13.52 -8.99
C SER A 133 16.28 -13.14 -8.31
N CYS A 134 16.30 -13.07 -6.98
CA CYS A 134 17.53 -12.79 -6.23
C CYS A 134 18.54 -13.92 -6.30
N LYS A 135 18.08 -15.17 -6.31
CA LYS A 135 18.94 -16.35 -6.35
C LYS A 135 19.65 -16.53 -7.69
N GLN A 136 19.14 -15.92 -8.74
CA GLN A 136 19.68 -16.01 -10.10
C GLN A 136 20.78 -15.00 -10.39
N SER A 137 20.99 -14.07 -9.49
CA SER A 137 21.97 -12.99 -9.68
C SER A 137 23.35 -13.30 -9.13
#